data_05731fdd382a8e7775efdd0b0dafbb48
#
_entry.id   05731fdd382a8e7775efdd0b0dafbb48
#
_cell.length_a   1.000
_cell.length_b   1.000
_cell.length_c   1.000
_cell.angle_alpha   90.00
_cell.angle_beta   90.00
_cell.angle_gamma   90.00
#
_symmetry.space_group_name_H-M   'P 1'
#
loop_
_entity.id
_entity.type
_entity.pdbx_description
1 polymer ?
#
loop_
_entity_poly.entity_id
_entity_poly.type
_entity_poly.pdbx_seq_one_letter_code
_entity_poly.pdbx_strand_id
1 'polypeptide(L)'
;MTKKILIVEDNNDSLEILGLRLTNFGYEAIKARNSKEAIACAEAEGPDLIFMDLDLPDVDGVKTTAILKQNPKTARIPIVALTAWMSELWREKALKVGIVGYLLKPVTPQTLRQTIEQFTNRSLYPADNRSLEFSSDYRLHNSRR
;
A
#
# COMPACT_ATOMS: atom_id res chain seq x y z
N MET A 1 20.04 -5.92 0.08
CA MET A 1 19.40 -5.52 -1.18
C MET A 1 18.37 -4.43 -0.94
N THR A 2 18.31 -3.49 -1.86
CA THR A 2 17.39 -2.37 -1.75
C THR A 2 15.96 -2.84 -2.00
N LYS A 3 15.06 -2.51 -1.07
CA LYS A 3 13.65 -2.83 -1.23
C LYS A 3 12.98 -1.87 -2.19
N LYS A 4 12.07 -2.39 -3.00
CA LYS A 4 11.31 -1.61 -3.97
C LYS A 4 9.90 -1.39 -3.43
N ILE A 5 9.50 -0.13 -3.40
CA ILE A 5 8.18 0.26 -2.89
C ILE A 5 7.41 0.95 -4.00
N LEU A 6 6.26 0.41 -4.37
CA LEU A 6 5.40 1.03 -5.37
C LEU A 6 4.38 1.92 -4.66
N ILE A 7 4.28 3.16 -5.11
CA ILE A 7 3.28 4.12 -4.63
C ILE A 7 2.31 4.39 -5.75
N VAL A 8 1.01 4.17 -5.49
CA VAL A 8 -0.04 4.45 -6.45
C VAL A 8 -0.85 5.62 -5.93
N GLU A 9 -0.73 6.78 -6.57
CA GLU A 9 -1.30 8.03 -6.11
C GLU A 9 -1.46 8.97 -7.32
N ASP A 10 -2.67 9.50 -7.51
CA ASP A 10 -2.92 10.37 -8.66
C ASP A 10 -2.52 11.83 -8.44
N ASN A 11 -2.39 12.28 -7.21
CA ASN A 11 -1.94 13.63 -6.90
C ASN A 11 -0.42 13.72 -7.06
N ASN A 12 0.03 14.57 -7.99
CA ASN A 12 1.46 14.68 -8.30
C ASN A 12 2.29 15.12 -7.10
N ASP A 13 1.81 16.08 -6.32
CA ASP A 13 2.56 16.59 -5.18
C ASP A 13 2.71 15.51 -4.11
N SER A 14 1.62 14.80 -3.81
CA SER A 14 1.68 13.69 -2.84
C SER A 14 2.63 12.60 -3.31
N LEU A 15 2.57 12.27 -4.59
CA LEU A 15 3.41 11.22 -5.17
C LEU A 15 4.88 11.59 -5.07
N GLU A 16 5.22 12.85 -5.38
CA GLU A 16 6.60 13.34 -5.29
C GLU A 16 7.10 13.33 -3.85
N ILE A 17 6.27 13.80 -2.92
CA ILE A 17 6.65 13.83 -1.51
C ILE A 17 6.89 12.43 -0.97
N LEU A 18 5.98 11.51 -1.25
CA LEU A 18 6.12 10.12 -0.80
C LEU A 18 7.35 9.46 -1.42
N GLY A 19 7.55 9.69 -2.72
CA GLY A 19 8.71 9.13 -3.40
C GLY A 19 10.02 9.63 -2.80
N LEU A 20 10.09 10.92 -2.48
CA LEU A 20 11.28 11.52 -1.89
C LEU A 20 11.55 10.93 -0.50
N ARG A 21 10.50 10.75 0.30
CA ARG A 21 10.65 10.14 1.63
C ARG A 21 11.19 8.72 1.53
N LEU A 22 10.68 7.94 0.59
CA LEU A 22 11.15 6.58 0.38
C LEU A 22 12.62 6.55 0.01
N THR A 23 13.01 7.42 -0.90
CA THR A 23 14.40 7.52 -1.32
C THR A 23 15.30 7.90 -0.14
N ASN A 24 14.85 8.85 0.69
CA ASN A 24 15.60 9.27 1.86
C ASN A 24 15.76 8.15 2.88
N PHE A 25 14.82 7.24 2.95
CA PHE A 25 14.92 6.07 3.83
C PHE A 25 15.80 4.97 3.26
N GLY A 26 16.25 5.11 2.03
CA GLY A 26 17.09 4.10 1.37
C GLY A 26 16.34 3.08 0.54
N TYR A 27 15.06 3.32 0.23
CA TYR A 27 14.26 2.44 -0.60
C TYR A 27 14.24 2.94 -2.04
N GLU A 28 13.96 2.02 -2.97
CA GLU A 28 13.71 2.40 -4.35
C GLU A 28 12.22 2.70 -4.52
N ALA A 29 11.89 3.92 -4.95
CA ALA A 29 10.51 4.34 -5.13
C ALA A 29 10.07 4.13 -6.57
N ILE A 30 8.97 3.42 -6.76
CA ILE A 30 8.33 3.23 -8.05
C ILE A 30 6.99 3.97 -7.97
N LYS A 31 6.70 4.77 -8.99
CA LYS A 31 5.53 5.66 -8.98
C LYS A 31 4.52 5.27 -10.04
N ALA A 32 3.24 5.23 -9.66
CA ALA A 32 2.14 5.02 -10.59
C ALA A 32 1.03 6.00 -10.26
N ARG A 33 0.37 6.56 -11.27
CA ARG A 33 -0.63 7.59 -11.08
C ARG A 33 -2.06 7.08 -11.23
N ASN A 34 -2.23 5.84 -11.64
CA ASN A 34 -3.55 5.27 -11.87
C ASN A 34 -3.46 3.76 -11.81
N SER A 35 -4.62 3.10 -11.92
CA SER A 35 -4.70 1.66 -11.84
C SER A 35 -3.90 0.96 -12.92
N LYS A 36 -4.00 1.45 -14.15
CA LYS A 36 -3.30 0.84 -15.29
C LYS A 36 -1.79 0.83 -15.07
N GLU A 37 -1.24 1.98 -14.66
CA GLU A 37 0.19 2.09 -14.38
C GLU A 37 0.59 1.21 -13.19
N ALA A 38 -0.27 1.14 -12.17
CA ALA A 38 0.01 0.33 -10.99
C ALA A 38 0.17 -1.14 -11.36
N ILE A 39 -0.74 -1.66 -12.15
CA ILE A 39 -0.71 -3.06 -12.57
C ILE A 39 0.54 -3.34 -13.40
N ALA A 40 0.83 -2.46 -14.37
CA ALA A 40 2.00 -2.61 -15.21
C ALA A 40 3.30 -2.58 -14.40
N CYS A 41 3.43 -1.63 -13.49
CA CYS A 41 4.61 -1.51 -12.63
C CYS A 41 4.77 -2.71 -11.70
N ALA A 42 3.67 -3.17 -11.12
CA ALA A 42 3.74 -4.31 -10.21
C ALA A 42 4.22 -5.57 -10.93
N GLU A 43 3.72 -5.78 -12.13
CA GLU A 43 4.13 -6.95 -12.92
C GLU A 43 5.59 -6.85 -13.37
N ALA A 44 6.00 -5.66 -13.80
CA ALA A 44 7.34 -5.47 -14.37
C ALA A 44 8.42 -5.42 -13.29
N GLU A 45 8.15 -4.79 -12.15
CA GLU A 45 9.17 -4.49 -11.15
C GLU A 45 9.18 -5.42 -9.96
N GLY A 46 8.06 -6.08 -9.67
CA GLY A 46 7.96 -6.98 -8.51
C GLY A 46 8.27 -6.28 -7.20
N PRO A 47 7.56 -5.19 -6.85
CA PRO A 47 7.86 -4.47 -5.62
C PRO A 47 7.65 -5.32 -4.37
N ASP A 48 8.31 -4.93 -3.30
CA ASP A 48 8.21 -5.62 -2.01
C ASP A 48 6.97 -5.19 -1.23
N LEU A 49 6.41 -4.03 -1.57
CA LEU A 49 5.24 -3.46 -0.91
C LEU A 49 4.59 -2.47 -1.85
N ILE A 50 3.26 -2.40 -1.81
CA ILE A 50 2.50 -1.41 -2.59
C ILE A 50 1.69 -0.56 -1.63
N PHE A 51 1.82 0.78 -1.75
CA PHE A 51 0.90 1.72 -1.13
C PHE A 51 -0.12 2.14 -2.17
N MET A 52 -1.38 1.84 -1.90
CA MET A 52 -2.46 1.99 -2.86
C MET A 52 -3.46 3.04 -2.41
N ASP A 53 -3.52 4.17 -3.14
CA ASP A 53 -4.59 5.14 -2.94
C ASP A 53 -5.91 4.48 -3.35
N LEU A 54 -6.92 4.59 -2.51
CA LEU A 54 -8.22 3.99 -2.83
C LEU A 54 -9.03 4.82 -3.82
N ASP A 55 -8.74 6.12 -3.93
CA ASP A 55 -9.45 7.03 -4.82
C ASP A 55 -8.63 7.33 -6.09
N LEU A 56 -8.59 6.37 -7.00
CA LEU A 56 -7.87 6.54 -8.27
C LEU A 56 -8.80 7.02 -9.37
N PRO A 57 -8.27 7.73 -10.39
CA PRO A 57 -9.13 8.34 -11.42
C PRO A 57 -9.75 7.36 -12.40
N ASP A 58 -9.11 6.22 -12.67
CA ASP A 58 -9.60 5.26 -13.67
C ASP A 58 -10.40 4.12 -13.03
N VAL A 59 -9.77 3.38 -12.11
CA VAL A 59 -10.39 2.28 -11.39
C VAL A 59 -9.99 2.43 -9.92
N ASP A 60 -10.96 2.34 -9.00
CA ASP A 60 -10.64 2.55 -7.59
C ASP A 60 -9.62 1.55 -7.06
N GLY A 61 -8.99 1.89 -5.93
CA GLY A 61 -7.90 1.10 -5.39
C GLY A 61 -8.32 -0.28 -4.89
N VAL A 62 -9.58 -0.44 -4.48
CA VAL A 62 -10.09 -1.75 -4.05
C VAL A 62 -10.16 -2.71 -5.24
N LYS A 63 -10.71 -2.23 -6.36
CA LYS A 63 -10.78 -3.04 -7.58
C LYS A 63 -9.38 -3.32 -8.13
N THR A 64 -8.50 -2.34 -8.09
CA THR A 64 -7.12 -2.52 -8.53
C THR A 64 -6.43 -3.60 -7.70
N THR A 65 -6.64 -3.57 -6.39
CA THR A 65 -6.10 -4.60 -5.49
C THR A 65 -6.63 -5.98 -5.85
N ALA A 66 -7.94 -6.08 -6.14
CA ALA A 66 -8.51 -7.37 -6.53
C ALA A 66 -7.83 -7.92 -7.77
N ILE A 67 -7.58 -7.08 -8.76
CA ILE A 67 -6.89 -7.48 -9.99
C ILE A 67 -5.48 -7.98 -9.66
N LEU A 68 -4.74 -7.25 -8.85
CA LEU A 68 -3.38 -7.64 -8.47
C LEU A 68 -3.36 -8.96 -7.69
N LYS A 69 -4.33 -9.17 -6.82
CA LYS A 69 -4.39 -10.38 -6.01
C LYS A 69 -4.82 -11.61 -6.80
N GLN A 70 -5.48 -11.43 -7.94
CA GLN A 70 -5.85 -12.52 -8.83
C GLN A 70 -4.74 -12.91 -9.79
N ASN A 71 -3.71 -12.10 -9.90
CA ASN A 71 -2.58 -12.34 -10.79
C ASN A 71 -1.46 -13.05 -10.03
N PRO A 72 -1.07 -14.28 -10.43
CA PRO A 72 -0.01 -15.02 -9.73
C PRO A 72 1.32 -14.26 -9.60
N LYS A 73 1.60 -13.36 -10.54
CA LYS A 73 2.84 -12.58 -10.51
C LYS A 73 2.87 -11.55 -9.38
N THR A 74 1.69 -11.08 -8.96
CA THR A 74 1.60 -9.98 -8.00
C THR A 74 0.82 -10.33 -6.73
N ALA A 75 0.24 -11.52 -6.67
CA ALA A 75 -0.65 -11.90 -5.58
C ALA A 75 0.02 -11.87 -4.20
N ARG A 76 1.30 -12.10 -4.13
CA ARG A 76 2.03 -12.16 -2.86
C ARG A 76 2.48 -10.80 -2.34
N ILE A 77 2.41 -9.76 -3.16
CA ILE A 77 2.89 -8.44 -2.76
C ILE A 77 1.91 -7.85 -1.75
N PRO A 78 2.36 -7.46 -0.55
CA PRO A 78 1.46 -6.83 0.41
C PRO A 78 1.01 -5.46 -0.09
N ILE A 79 -0.26 -5.15 0.10
CA ILE A 79 -0.85 -3.89 -0.33
C ILE A 79 -1.43 -3.19 0.88
N VAL A 80 -0.94 -1.98 1.15
CA VAL A 80 -1.42 -1.11 2.22
C VAL A 80 -2.15 0.06 1.58
N ALA A 81 -3.39 0.28 2.01
CA ALA A 81 -4.20 1.36 1.45
C ALA A 81 -3.75 2.72 1.99
N LEU A 82 -3.80 3.72 1.12
CA LEU A 82 -3.68 5.12 1.51
C LEU A 82 -5.04 5.75 1.28
N THR A 83 -5.60 6.45 2.26
CA THR A 83 -6.91 7.04 2.09
C THR A 83 -7.09 8.24 3.03
N ALA A 84 -7.89 9.22 2.58
CA ALA A 84 -8.22 10.35 3.43
C ALA A 84 -9.30 10.00 4.46
N TRP A 85 -10.03 8.91 4.21
CA TRP A 85 -11.15 8.54 5.06
C TRP A 85 -11.42 7.04 4.94
N MET A 86 -11.73 6.42 6.07
CA MET A 86 -12.00 4.98 6.10
C MET A 86 -13.25 4.71 6.93
N SER A 87 -14.29 4.16 6.31
CA SER A 87 -15.48 3.70 7.01
C SER A 87 -15.40 2.21 7.27
N GLU A 88 -16.30 1.70 8.12
CA GLU A 88 -16.39 0.26 8.35
C GLU A 88 -16.67 -0.49 7.05
N LEU A 89 -17.54 0.06 6.21
CA LEU A 89 -17.89 -0.58 4.94
C LEU A 89 -16.67 -0.68 4.02
N TRP A 90 -15.90 0.41 3.89
CA TRP A 90 -14.68 0.41 3.07
C TRP A 90 -13.63 -0.53 3.64
N ARG A 91 -13.51 -0.59 4.97
CA ARG A 91 -12.57 -1.47 5.62
C ARG A 91 -12.90 -2.93 5.30
N GLU A 92 -14.16 -3.30 5.36
CA GLU A 92 -14.59 -4.65 5.04
C GLU A 92 -14.29 -5.01 3.57
N LYS A 93 -14.58 -4.10 2.66
CA LYS A 93 -14.27 -4.30 1.25
C LYS A 93 -12.77 -4.46 1.02
N ALA A 94 -11.98 -3.64 1.68
CA ALA A 94 -10.53 -3.69 1.56
C ALA A 94 -9.98 -5.04 2.06
N LEU A 95 -10.47 -5.50 3.20
CA LEU A 95 -10.05 -6.79 3.73
C LEU A 95 -10.38 -7.94 2.78
N LYS A 96 -11.57 -7.91 2.20
CA LYS A 96 -12.01 -8.98 1.31
C LYS A 96 -11.13 -9.13 0.08
N VAL A 97 -10.61 -8.04 -0.44
CA VAL A 97 -9.74 -8.11 -1.63
C VAL A 97 -8.28 -8.33 -1.28
N GLY A 98 -7.92 -8.34 0.00
CA GLY A 98 -6.57 -8.69 0.41
C GLY A 98 -5.68 -7.53 0.80
N ILE A 99 -6.23 -6.34 1.04
CA ILE A 99 -5.47 -5.22 1.59
C ILE A 99 -5.10 -5.59 3.04
N VAL A 100 -3.81 -5.44 3.39
CA VAL A 100 -3.31 -5.91 4.68
C VAL A 100 -3.24 -4.84 5.76
N GLY A 101 -3.44 -3.57 5.38
CA GLY A 101 -3.46 -2.47 6.33
C GLY A 101 -3.86 -1.19 5.64
N TYR A 102 -4.06 -0.11 6.40
CA TYR A 102 -4.34 1.19 5.80
C TYR A 102 -3.72 2.30 6.61
N LEU A 103 -3.39 3.40 5.93
CA LEU A 103 -2.88 4.63 6.54
C LEU A 103 -3.78 5.77 6.14
N LEU A 104 -4.14 6.61 7.11
CA LEU A 104 -4.93 7.81 6.84
C LEU A 104 -4.01 8.95 6.45
N LYS A 105 -4.37 9.67 5.40
CA LYS A 105 -3.64 10.83 4.95
C LYS A 105 -3.94 12.02 5.86
N PRO A 106 -2.98 12.90 6.14
CA PRO A 106 -1.58 12.87 5.68
C PRO A 106 -0.75 11.87 6.48
N VAL A 107 0.11 11.14 5.80
CA VAL A 107 0.95 10.12 6.43
C VAL A 107 2.26 10.77 6.88
N THR A 108 2.63 10.59 8.15
CA THR A 108 3.90 11.11 8.65
C THR A 108 5.05 10.25 8.14
N PRO A 109 6.27 10.83 8.00
CA PRO A 109 7.42 10.02 7.59
C PRO A 109 7.68 8.84 8.51
N GLN A 110 7.50 9.06 9.80
CA GLN A 110 7.74 8.01 10.80
C GLN A 110 6.77 6.83 10.62
N THR A 111 5.48 7.11 10.44
CA THR A 111 4.48 6.07 10.22
C THR A 111 4.74 5.33 8.92
N LEU A 112 5.11 6.06 7.88
CA LEU A 112 5.45 5.46 6.59
C LEU A 112 6.60 4.45 6.74
N ARG A 113 7.67 4.87 7.39
CA ARG A 113 8.83 4.01 7.58
C ARG A 113 8.51 2.77 8.39
N GLN A 114 7.79 2.96 9.51
CA GLN A 114 7.39 1.85 10.35
C GLN A 114 6.55 0.82 9.60
N THR A 115 5.65 1.31 8.76
CA THR A 115 4.79 0.45 7.95
C THR A 115 5.61 -0.40 6.97
N ILE A 116 6.59 0.23 6.32
CA ILE A 116 7.44 -0.49 5.39
C ILE A 116 8.23 -1.58 6.11
N GLU A 117 8.81 -1.24 7.24
CA GLU A 117 9.58 -2.21 8.02
C GLU A 117 8.69 -3.38 8.45
N GLN A 118 7.47 -3.08 8.88
CA GLN A 118 6.55 -4.09 9.35
C GLN A 118 6.17 -5.09 8.25
N PHE A 119 5.81 -4.61 7.08
CA PHE A 119 5.28 -5.48 6.04
C PHE A 119 6.32 -6.05 5.09
N THR A 120 7.56 -5.60 5.16
CA THR A 120 8.64 -6.16 4.35
C THR A 120 9.59 -7.05 5.14
N ASN A 121 9.38 -7.19 6.45
CA ASN A 121 10.18 -8.08 7.28
C ASN A 121 9.52 -9.46 7.30
N ARG A 122 9.99 -10.37 6.44
CA ARG A 122 9.38 -11.68 6.25
C ARG A 122 9.44 -12.57 7.47
N SER A 123 10.40 -12.35 8.35
CA SER A 123 10.50 -13.16 9.55
C SER A 123 9.43 -12.83 10.58
N LEU A 124 8.94 -11.57 10.57
CA LEU A 124 7.88 -11.13 11.47
C LEU A 124 6.48 -11.28 10.86
N TYR A 125 6.37 -11.16 9.53
CA TYR A 125 5.09 -11.13 8.84
C TYR A 125 5.07 -12.10 7.67
N PRO A 126 4.90 -13.40 7.95
CA PRO A 126 4.71 -14.38 6.89
C PRO A 126 3.45 -14.06 6.08
N ALA A 127 3.42 -14.50 4.83
CA ALA A 127 2.36 -14.15 3.90
C ALA A 127 0.96 -14.49 4.43
N ASP A 128 0.83 -15.60 5.16
CA ASP A 128 -0.47 -16.04 5.65
C ASP A 128 -0.98 -15.24 6.85
N ASN A 129 -0.12 -14.44 7.50
CA ASN A 129 -0.51 -13.67 8.67
C ASN A 129 -0.75 -12.20 8.38
N ARG A 130 -0.53 -11.74 7.15
CA ARG A 130 -0.58 -10.31 6.85
C ARG A 130 -1.94 -9.68 7.05
N SER A 131 -3.00 -10.40 6.73
CA SER A 131 -4.35 -9.86 6.86
C SER A 131 -4.75 -9.64 8.31
N LEU A 132 -4.12 -10.31 9.26
CA LEU A 132 -4.42 -10.13 10.67
C LEU A 132 -3.95 -8.76 11.18
N GLU A 133 -2.86 -8.24 10.63
CA GLU A 133 -2.33 -6.96 11.04
C GLU A 133 -3.24 -5.80 10.71
N PHE A 134 -4.05 -5.94 9.67
CA PHE A 134 -4.98 -4.90 9.26
C PHE A 134 -5.92 -4.49 10.39
N SER A 135 -6.44 -5.45 11.16
CA SER A 135 -7.48 -5.17 12.15
C SER A 135 -6.93 -4.73 13.49
N SER A 136 -5.65 -4.94 13.78
CA SER A 136 -5.12 -4.65 15.10
C SER A 136 -4.48 -3.28 15.22
N ASP A 137 -3.28 -3.12 14.73
CA ASP A 137 -2.48 -1.93 15.04
C ASP A 137 -2.85 -0.71 14.24
N TYR A 138 -3.00 -0.86 12.93
CA TYR A 138 -3.23 0.30 12.07
C TYR A 138 -4.55 0.96 12.30
N ARG A 139 -5.60 0.19 12.51
CA ARG A 139 -6.91 0.77 12.74
C ARG A 139 -6.94 1.59 14.01
N LEU A 140 -6.39 1.05 15.10
CA LEU A 140 -6.37 1.75 16.38
C LEU A 140 -5.50 3.00 16.30
N HIS A 141 -4.34 2.88 15.69
CA HIS A 141 -3.41 3.99 15.55
C HIS A 141 -4.01 5.14 14.76
N ASN A 142 -4.64 4.84 13.63
CA ASN A 142 -5.19 5.87 12.76
C ASN A 142 -6.52 6.43 13.26
N SER A 143 -7.33 5.66 13.94
CA SER A 143 -8.62 6.14 14.41
C SER A 143 -8.50 7.14 15.56
N ARG A 144 -7.33 7.28 16.16
CA ARG A 144 -7.10 8.28 17.20
C ARG A 144 -6.85 9.67 16.64
N ARG A 145 -6.75 9.80 15.36
CA ARG A 145 -6.53 11.08 14.71
C ARG A 145 -7.82 11.66 14.23
#